data_6ec18e6c62c7a504cc280fb5f7e8400f
#
_entry.id   6ec18e6c62c7a504cc280fb5f7e8400f
#
_cell.length_a   1.000
_cell.length_b   1.000
_cell.length_c   1.000
_cell.angle_alpha   90.00
_cell.angle_beta   90.00
_cell.angle_gamma   90.00
#
_symmetry.space_group_name_H-M   'P 1'
#
loop_
_entity.id
_entity.type
_entity.pdbx_description
1 polymer ?
#
loop_
_entity_poly.entity_id
_entity_poly.type
_entity_poly.pdbx_seq_one_letter_code
_entity_poly.pdbx_strand_id
1 'polypeptide(L)'
;MKKIIKILCSIILACVLAFAGLVGYLMITEYKPHDVEKLTVVQSTKTHAVKLNTEYNALDWNVGYFGMDKDVDFFMDGGKMVHPIDKEHVENNLTSITRIIKEEAADVTFLQEVDVDSKRTYNINQVSYLDKALDNSSIFAYNFRVAYIPYPLPPLGKVNSGIYTSTKFNIENAERYQMPIPFTFPTRLANLKRGFSVIYSNIENSDKKLVLINAHLDAYDKDNKGKIAQTKQLIEFMEKEYAKGNYVLVGADFNQELRDLTKEEIEKTPAELWRAELFDKTLLKDKFKLYYDNSRPSARLNNKPYEKGSNGTYEFIIDGFIASDNIEVSQVKTLDQDYRYSDHNPVKLRFRLK
;
A
#
# COMPACT_ATOMS: atom_id res chain seq x y z
N MET A 1 -29.36 14.27 -45.64
CA MET A 1 -27.96 14.58 -45.27
C MET A 1 -27.85 15.73 -44.27
N LYS A 2 -28.25 16.98 -44.53
CA LYS A 2 -28.08 18.13 -43.61
C LYS A 2 -28.68 17.92 -42.20
N LYS A 3 -29.81 17.21 -42.06
CA LYS A 3 -30.44 16.89 -40.77
C LYS A 3 -29.63 15.89 -39.94
N ILE A 4 -29.07 14.86 -40.57
CA ILE A 4 -28.22 13.85 -39.93
C ILE A 4 -26.91 14.47 -39.43
N ILE A 5 -26.29 15.33 -40.26
CA ILE A 5 -25.05 16.06 -39.87
C ILE A 5 -25.31 16.94 -38.66
N LYS A 6 -26.44 17.68 -38.60
CA LYS A 6 -26.79 18.50 -37.43
C LYS A 6 -26.95 17.65 -36.18
N ILE A 7 -27.62 16.48 -36.27
CA ILE A 7 -27.78 15.57 -35.13
C ILE A 7 -26.41 15.06 -34.66
N LEU A 8 -25.55 14.60 -35.58
CA LEU A 8 -24.19 14.16 -35.23
C LEU A 8 -23.36 15.27 -34.56
N CYS A 9 -23.38 16.49 -35.12
CA CYS A 9 -22.69 17.62 -34.49
C CYS A 9 -23.23 17.94 -33.09
N SER A 10 -24.56 17.84 -32.91
CA SER A 10 -25.15 18.06 -31.55
C SER A 10 -24.74 16.98 -30.57
N ILE A 11 -24.67 15.73 -30.98
CA ILE A 11 -24.19 14.62 -30.13
C ILE A 11 -22.72 14.82 -29.77
N ILE A 12 -21.87 15.13 -30.75
CA ILE A 12 -20.46 15.41 -30.54
C ILE A 12 -20.28 16.57 -29.55
N LEU A 13 -20.99 17.67 -29.73
CA LEU A 13 -20.96 18.83 -28.86
C LEU A 13 -21.38 18.44 -27.43
N ALA A 14 -22.46 17.68 -27.28
CA ALA A 14 -22.91 17.19 -25.98
C ALA A 14 -21.84 16.33 -25.25
N CYS A 15 -21.20 15.42 -26.00
CA CYS A 15 -20.08 14.59 -25.46
C CYS A 15 -18.89 15.46 -25.05
N VAL A 16 -18.51 16.47 -25.85
CA VAL A 16 -17.42 17.38 -25.51
C VAL A 16 -17.74 18.18 -24.25
N LEU A 17 -18.96 18.71 -24.14
CA LEU A 17 -19.40 19.45 -22.96
C LEU A 17 -19.44 18.55 -21.71
N ALA A 18 -19.93 17.33 -21.83
CA ALA A 18 -19.93 16.35 -20.73
C ALA A 18 -18.51 15.99 -20.27
N PHE A 19 -17.60 15.77 -21.23
CA PHE A 19 -16.19 15.51 -20.93
C PHE A 19 -15.50 16.71 -20.26
N ALA A 20 -15.71 17.92 -20.80
CA ALA A 20 -15.19 19.16 -20.21
C ALA A 20 -15.74 19.38 -18.78
N GLY A 21 -17.03 19.12 -18.57
CA GLY A 21 -17.67 19.17 -17.26
C GLY A 21 -17.04 18.16 -16.27
N LEU A 22 -16.80 16.91 -16.71
CA LEU A 22 -16.14 15.92 -15.90
C LEU A 22 -14.70 16.33 -15.53
N VAL A 23 -13.91 16.78 -16.49
CA VAL A 23 -12.54 17.26 -16.24
C VAL A 23 -12.55 18.44 -15.29
N GLY A 24 -13.45 19.42 -15.51
CA GLY A 24 -13.62 20.57 -14.60
C GLY A 24 -13.97 20.13 -13.17
N TYR A 25 -14.90 19.19 -13.02
CA TYR A 25 -15.24 18.61 -11.72
C TYR A 25 -14.02 17.97 -11.02
N LEU A 26 -13.28 17.14 -11.77
CA LEU A 26 -12.08 16.48 -11.24
C LEU A 26 -10.97 17.49 -10.89
N MET A 27 -10.81 18.58 -11.64
CA MET A 27 -9.85 19.63 -11.32
C MET A 27 -10.21 20.38 -10.02
N ILE A 28 -11.49 20.64 -9.79
CA ILE A 28 -11.97 21.33 -8.59
C ILE A 28 -11.85 20.43 -7.37
N THR A 29 -12.10 19.13 -7.53
CA THR A 29 -12.09 18.15 -6.44
C THR A 29 -10.75 17.43 -6.29
N GLU A 30 -9.72 17.79 -7.07
CA GLU A 30 -8.41 17.16 -7.03
C GLU A 30 -7.80 17.22 -5.63
N TYR A 31 -7.48 16.08 -5.06
CA TYR A 31 -6.65 15.98 -3.87
C TYR A 31 -5.23 16.46 -4.19
N LYS A 32 -4.77 17.50 -3.51
CA LYS A 32 -3.43 18.09 -3.66
C LYS A 32 -2.72 18.04 -2.31
N PRO A 33 -2.07 16.92 -1.99
CA PRO A 33 -1.35 16.80 -0.73
C PRO A 33 -0.18 17.78 -0.67
N HIS A 34 0.14 18.26 0.54
CA HIS A 34 1.37 18.98 0.81
C HIS A 34 2.57 18.01 0.80
N ASP A 35 3.79 18.55 0.62
CA ASP A 35 5.02 17.74 0.66
C ASP A 35 5.16 16.99 1.98
N VAL A 36 4.78 17.63 3.09
CA VAL A 36 4.69 17.03 4.42
C VAL A 36 3.34 17.41 5.05
N GLU A 37 2.62 16.40 5.55
CA GLU A 37 1.34 16.57 6.23
C GLU A 37 1.42 15.94 7.62
N LYS A 38 1.04 16.69 8.66
CA LYS A 38 0.87 16.14 10.01
C LYS A 38 -0.35 15.22 10.03
N LEU A 39 -0.18 14.02 10.57
CA LEU A 39 -1.25 13.03 10.67
C LEU A 39 -1.98 13.12 12.02
N THR A 40 -3.27 12.84 11.98
CA THR A 40 -4.08 12.65 13.18
C THR A 40 -3.72 11.31 13.80
N VAL A 41 -3.39 11.32 15.09
CA VAL A 41 -3.11 10.12 15.87
C VAL A 41 -4.34 9.74 16.68
N VAL A 42 -4.83 8.52 16.50
CA VAL A 42 -5.79 7.90 17.41
C VAL A 42 -4.98 7.29 18.56
N GLN A 43 -5.11 7.82 19.75
CA GLN A 43 -4.32 7.36 20.91
C GLN A 43 -5.03 6.22 21.65
N SER A 44 -4.29 5.17 21.98
CA SER A 44 -4.70 4.16 22.94
C SER A 44 -4.04 4.43 24.31
N THR A 45 -4.74 4.10 25.39
CA THR A 45 -4.19 4.18 26.75
C THR A 45 -3.27 2.99 27.09
N LYS A 46 -3.17 1.99 26.21
CA LYS A 46 -2.39 0.76 26.41
C LYS A 46 -1.00 0.81 25.83
N THR A 47 -0.54 1.98 25.38
CA THR A 47 0.78 2.14 24.78
C THR A 47 1.90 2.25 25.79
N HIS A 48 3.12 1.94 25.36
CA HIS A 48 4.33 2.02 26.16
C HIS A 48 5.51 2.59 25.37
N ALA A 49 6.56 3.00 26.05
CA ALA A 49 7.81 3.40 25.40
C ALA A 49 8.53 2.17 24.84
N VAL A 50 9.29 2.36 23.76
CA VAL A 50 10.16 1.33 23.19
C VAL A 50 11.36 1.13 24.13
N LYS A 51 11.82 -0.11 24.30
CA LYS A 51 12.99 -0.47 25.11
C LYS A 51 14.09 -1.05 24.24
N LEU A 52 15.34 -0.68 24.53
CA LEU A 52 16.49 -1.31 23.91
C LEU A 52 16.60 -2.78 24.34
N ASN A 53 17.20 -3.60 23.50
CA ASN A 53 17.45 -5.02 23.75
C ASN A 53 16.19 -5.85 24.08
N THR A 54 15.01 -5.35 23.75
CA THR A 54 13.73 -6.04 23.86
C THR A 54 13.30 -6.51 22.49
N GLU A 55 12.83 -7.77 22.40
CA GLU A 55 12.32 -8.33 21.16
C GLU A 55 10.89 -7.87 20.90
N TYR A 56 10.62 -7.43 19.67
CA TYR A 56 9.33 -6.95 19.16
C TYR A 56 8.95 -7.64 17.87
N ASN A 57 7.66 -7.61 17.53
CA ASN A 57 7.13 -8.14 16.28
C ASN A 57 6.53 -7.00 15.44
N ALA A 58 6.82 -7.00 14.14
CA ALA A 58 6.12 -6.19 13.15
C ALA A 58 5.37 -7.10 12.18
N LEU A 59 4.22 -6.65 11.69
CA LEU A 59 3.44 -7.27 10.64
C LEU A 59 3.25 -6.26 9.52
N ASP A 60 3.56 -6.65 8.28
CA ASP A 60 3.30 -5.89 7.08
C ASP A 60 2.30 -6.64 6.20
N TRP A 61 1.27 -5.96 5.69
CA TRP A 61 0.25 -6.59 4.87
C TRP A 61 -0.49 -5.59 3.98
N ASN A 62 -0.38 -5.74 2.67
CA ASN A 62 -1.33 -5.13 1.75
C ASN A 62 -2.64 -5.93 1.84
N VAL A 63 -3.72 -5.28 2.28
CA VAL A 63 -5.01 -5.92 2.54
C VAL A 63 -5.97 -5.84 1.36
N GLY A 64 -5.53 -5.37 0.18
CA GLY A 64 -6.32 -5.30 -1.05
C GLY A 64 -7.70 -4.68 -0.79
N TYR A 65 -7.76 -3.57 -0.06
CA TYR A 65 -9.01 -2.92 0.40
C TYR A 65 -10.06 -3.91 0.96
N PHE A 66 -9.61 -5.08 1.46
CA PHE A 66 -10.44 -6.19 1.96
C PHE A 66 -11.40 -6.76 0.90
N GLY A 67 -11.07 -6.59 -0.37
CA GLY A 67 -11.91 -7.01 -1.48
C GLY A 67 -11.18 -7.79 -2.57
N MET A 68 -9.86 -8.07 -2.40
CA MET A 68 -9.01 -8.70 -3.40
C MET A 68 -8.53 -10.08 -2.94
N ASP A 69 -9.44 -10.94 -2.54
CA ASP A 69 -9.10 -12.30 -2.10
C ASP A 69 -8.94 -13.29 -3.27
N LYS A 70 -8.76 -14.56 -2.93
CA LYS A 70 -8.48 -15.63 -3.89
C LYS A 70 -9.57 -15.83 -4.96
N ASP A 71 -10.81 -15.43 -4.70
CA ASP A 71 -11.94 -15.66 -5.59
C ASP A 71 -12.18 -14.48 -6.57
N VAL A 72 -11.36 -13.41 -6.45
CA VAL A 72 -11.47 -12.17 -7.23
C VAL A 72 -10.34 -12.09 -8.25
N ASP A 73 -10.64 -11.57 -9.44
CA ASP A 73 -9.67 -11.06 -10.42
C ASP A 73 -9.72 -9.52 -10.47
N PHE A 74 -8.80 -8.89 -11.17
CA PHE A 74 -8.75 -7.44 -11.27
C PHE A 74 -8.49 -6.96 -12.69
N PHE A 75 -9.31 -6.01 -13.16
CA PHE A 75 -9.28 -5.56 -14.54
C PHE A 75 -7.95 -4.96 -15.00
N MET A 76 -7.16 -4.37 -14.08
CA MET A 76 -5.84 -3.81 -14.42
C MET A 76 -4.75 -4.88 -14.55
N ASP A 77 -4.95 -6.04 -13.98
CA ASP A 77 -4.01 -7.18 -14.02
C ASP A 77 -4.34 -8.18 -15.14
N GLY A 78 -5.30 -7.84 -16.00
CA GLY A 78 -5.77 -8.72 -17.07
C GLY A 78 -7.05 -9.50 -16.74
N GLY A 79 -7.60 -9.33 -15.54
CA GLY A 79 -8.91 -9.84 -15.12
C GLY A 79 -10.08 -9.02 -15.67
N LYS A 80 -11.26 -9.19 -15.08
CA LYS A 80 -12.51 -8.54 -15.54
C LYS A 80 -13.22 -7.78 -14.44
N MET A 81 -13.03 -8.14 -13.18
CA MET A 81 -13.74 -7.56 -12.06
C MET A 81 -13.23 -6.14 -11.76
N VAL A 82 -14.17 -5.25 -11.45
CA VAL A 82 -13.93 -3.84 -11.11
C VAL A 82 -14.15 -3.59 -9.63
N HIS A 83 -15.07 -4.34 -9.05
CA HIS A 83 -15.47 -4.27 -7.65
C HIS A 83 -15.37 -5.66 -7.02
N PRO A 84 -15.19 -5.74 -5.70
CA PRO A 84 -15.39 -6.98 -4.95
C PRO A 84 -16.76 -7.62 -5.24
N ILE A 85 -16.88 -8.90 -4.95
CA ILE A 85 -18.08 -9.71 -5.25
C ILE A 85 -19.34 -9.02 -4.70
N ASP A 86 -19.35 -8.71 -3.41
CA ASP A 86 -20.43 -7.99 -2.73
C ASP A 86 -19.96 -7.37 -1.41
N LYS A 87 -20.87 -6.71 -0.70
CA LYS A 87 -20.59 -6.06 0.57
C LYS A 87 -20.24 -7.05 1.68
N GLU A 88 -20.96 -8.15 1.75
CA GLU A 88 -20.78 -9.20 2.77
C GLU A 88 -19.37 -9.82 2.64
N HIS A 89 -18.91 -10.00 1.40
CA HIS A 89 -17.58 -10.48 1.10
C HIS A 89 -16.48 -9.56 1.66
N VAL A 90 -16.60 -8.24 1.47
CA VAL A 90 -15.68 -7.26 2.04
C VAL A 90 -15.73 -7.27 3.59
N GLU A 91 -16.91 -7.36 4.18
CA GLU A 91 -17.10 -7.42 5.65
C GLU A 91 -16.49 -8.70 6.25
N ASN A 92 -16.63 -9.83 5.56
CA ASN A 92 -16.05 -11.12 5.97
C ASN A 92 -14.52 -11.09 5.90
N ASN A 93 -13.95 -10.53 4.84
CA ASN A 93 -12.50 -10.37 4.71
C ASN A 93 -11.96 -9.42 5.77
N LEU A 94 -12.61 -8.26 6.00
CA LEU A 94 -12.25 -7.30 7.04
C LEU A 94 -12.23 -7.96 8.43
N THR A 95 -13.22 -8.75 8.75
CA THR A 95 -13.30 -9.47 10.01
C THR A 95 -12.20 -10.52 10.13
N SER A 96 -11.97 -11.30 9.07
CA SER A 96 -10.99 -12.39 9.05
C SER A 96 -9.54 -11.88 9.13
N ILE A 97 -9.20 -10.85 8.34
CA ILE A 97 -7.88 -10.20 8.38
C ILE A 97 -7.64 -9.59 9.77
N THR A 98 -8.63 -8.89 10.32
CA THR A 98 -8.52 -8.30 11.68
C THR A 98 -8.30 -9.37 12.74
N ARG A 99 -8.95 -10.54 12.63
CA ARG A 99 -8.71 -11.67 13.53
C ARG A 99 -7.28 -12.17 13.43
N ILE A 100 -6.73 -12.33 12.21
CA ILE A 100 -5.35 -12.77 12.00
C ILE A 100 -4.37 -11.75 12.59
N ILE A 101 -4.57 -10.44 12.37
CA ILE A 101 -3.73 -9.39 12.97
C ILE A 101 -3.72 -9.50 14.50
N LYS A 102 -4.87 -9.76 15.12
CA LYS A 102 -4.96 -9.97 16.58
C LYS A 102 -4.24 -11.22 17.05
N GLU A 103 -4.38 -12.32 16.32
CA GLU A 103 -3.72 -13.60 16.64
C GLU A 103 -2.19 -13.48 16.55
N GLU A 104 -1.67 -12.73 15.57
CA GLU A 104 -0.24 -12.46 15.42
C GLU A 104 0.31 -11.51 16.52
N ALA A 105 -0.57 -10.76 17.18
CA ALA A 105 -0.28 -9.90 18.33
C ALA A 105 0.93 -8.96 18.12
N ALA A 106 1.16 -8.50 16.89
CA ALA A 106 2.29 -7.65 16.55
C ALA A 106 2.32 -6.36 17.38
N ASP A 107 3.54 -5.85 17.63
CA ASP A 107 3.73 -4.57 18.33
C ASP A 107 3.56 -3.40 17.38
N VAL A 108 3.81 -3.65 16.08
CA VAL A 108 3.54 -2.72 14.98
C VAL A 108 2.88 -3.47 13.83
N THR A 109 1.84 -2.88 13.24
CA THR A 109 1.17 -3.40 12.04
C THR A 109 1.14 -2.31 10.98
N PHE A 110 1.72 -2.60 9.81
CA PHE A 110 1.70 -1.78 8.62
C PHE A 110 0.69 -2.38 7.64
N LEU A 111 -0.35 -1.62 7.29
CA LEU A 111 -1.35 -2.05 6.31
C LEU A 111 -1.37 -1.11 5.12
N GLN A 112 -1.43 -1.65 3.93
CA GLN A 112 -1.60 -0.90 2.68
C GLN A 112 -2.99 -1.20 2.12
N GLU A 113 -3.48 -0.31 1.26
CA GLU A 113 -4.81 -0.39 0.62
C GLU A 113 -5.98 -0.45 1.61
N VAL A 114 -5.99 0.41 2.61
CA VAL A 114 -7.12 0.53 3.55
C VAL A 114 -8.07 1.62 3.07
N ASP A 115 -9.35 1.30 2.84
CA ASP A 115 -10.38 2.25 2.41
C ASP A 115 -11.09 2.90 3.59
N VAL A 116 -11.42 4.19 3.44
CA VAL A 116 -12.22 4.94 4.45
C VAL A 116 -13.67 5.10 4.01
N ASP A 117 -13.87 5.49 2.74
CA ASP A 117 -15.18 5.82 2.17
C ASP A 117 -15.07 5.70 0.64
N SER A 118 -14.89 4.48 0.17
CA SER A 118 -14.74 4.17 -1.25
C SER A 118 -15.98 3.46 -1.80
N LYS A 119 -16.39 3.84 -3.00
CA LYS A 119 -17.53 3.21 -3.68
C LYS A 119 -17.28 1.72 -3.90
N ARG A 120 -16.03 1.36 -4.27
CA ARG A 120 -15.62 -0.03 -4.54
C ARG A 120 -15.81 -0.95 -3.32
N THR A 121 -15.75 -0.42 -2.12
CA THR A 121 -15.91 -1.16 -0.86
C THR A 121 -17.19 -0.76 -0.11
N TYR A 122 -18.23 -0.40 -0.86
CA TYR A 122 -19.59 -0.12 -0.33
C TYR A 122 -19.59 0.99 0.74
N ASN A 123 -18.64 1.92 0.68
CA ASN A 123 -18.42 3.01 1.64
C ASN A 123 -18.15 2.55 3.08
N ILE A 124 -17.63 1.34 3.27
CA ILE A 124 -17.23 0.83 4.58
C ILE A 124 -16.03 1.62 5.07
N ASN A 125 -16.10 2.17 6.28
CA ASN A 125 -14.96 2.81 6.92
C ASN A 125 -14.09 1.75 7.63
N GLN A 126 -13.13 1.20 6.89
CA GLN A 126 -12.23 0.14 7.36
C GLN A 126 -11.29 0.65 8.47
N VAL A 127 -10.85 1.91 8.40
CA VAL A 127 -10.00 2.55 9.42
C VAL A 127 -10.72 2.56 10.77
N SER A 128 -11.96 3.08 10.81
CA SER A 128 -12.73 3.11 12.06
C SER A 128 -13.02 1.70 12.61
N TYR A 129 -13.15 0.71 11.76
CA TYR A 129 -13.31 -0.68 12.18
C TYR A 129 -12.01 -1.21 12.83
N LEU A 130 -10.87 -0.99 12.17
CA LEU A 130 -9.55 -1.41 12.67
C LEU A 130 -9.19 -0.74 14.00
N ASP A 131 -9.42 0.57 14.13
CA ASP A 131 -9.18 1.33 15.37
C ASP A 131 -9.92 0.72 16.56
N LYS A 132 -11.21 0.44 16.38
CA LYS A 132 -12.03 -0.19 17.43
C LYS A 132 -11.62 -1.62 17.73
N ALA A 133 -11.23 -2.37 16.70
CA ALA A 133 -10.95 -3.79 16.83
C ALA A 133 -9.56 -4.06 17.42
N LEU A 134 -8.52 -3.29 17.06
CA LEU A 134 -7.13 -3.51 17.48
C LEU A 134 -6.82 -2.84 18.83
N ASP A 135 -7.51 -1.73 19.16
CA ASP A 135 -7.32 -0.98 20.41
C ASP A 135 -5.85 -0.60 20.68
N ASN A 136 -5.12 -0.30 19.61
CA ASN A 136 -3.76 0.22 19.59
C ASN A 136 -3.77 1.71 19.18
N SER A 137 -2.68 2.43 19.42
CA SER A 137 -2.53 3.74 18.75
C SER A 137 -2.37 3.56 17.27
N SER A 138 -2.96 4.46 16.47
CA SER A 138 -2.97 4.35 15.02
C SER A 138 -2.89 5.68 14.30
N ILE A 139 -2.48 5.60 13.04
CA ILE A 139 -2.52 6.69 12.06
C ILE A 139 -3.03 6.18 10.72
N PHE A 140 -3.58 7.09 9.93
CA PHE A 140 -3.96 6.83 8.54
C PHE A 140 -3.47 7.94 7.63
N ALA A 141 -2.91 7.58 6.46
CA ALA A 141 -2.44 8.52 5.45
C ALA A 141 -3.02 8.18 4.08
N TYR A 142 -3.64 9.17 3.41
CA TYR A 142 -4.19 8.98 2.07
C TYR A 142 -3.11 8.76 1.02
N ASN A 143 -3.32 7.76 0.15
CA ASN A 143 -2.54 7.50 -1.06
C ASN A 143 -3.38 7.63 -2.33
N PHE A 144 -4.69 7.41 -2.21
CA PHE A 144 -5.63 7.48 -3.32
C PHE A 144 -6.90 8.18 -2.84
N ARG A 145 -7.10 9.43 -3.25
CA ARG A 145 -8.27 10.22 -2.90
C ARG A 145 -8.80 10.92 -4.14
N VAL A 146 -9.87 10.38 -4.70
CA VAL A 146 -10.49 10.84 -5.94
C VAL A 146 -12.00 10.87 -5.80
N ALA A 147 -12.62 11.97 -6.17
CA ALA A 147 -14.06 12.15 -6.04
C ALA A 147 -14.86 11.25 -6.98
N TYR A 148 -14.33 10.96 -8.18
CA TYR A 148 -14.98 10.07 -9.14
C TYR A 148 -14.02 9.57 -10.22
N ILE A 149 -13.98 8.26 -10.42
CA ILE A 149 -13.22 7.59 -11.48
C ILE A 149 -14.23 6.97 -12.45
N PRO A 150 -14.32 7.49 -13.71
CA PRO A 150 -15.38 7.11 -14.66
C PRO A 150 -15.13 5.77 -15.34
N TYR A 151 -13.96 5.19 -15.19
CA TYR A 151 -13.51 3.97 -15.87
C TYR A 151 -13.07 2.91 -14.86
N PRO A 152 -13.20 1.60 -15.21
CA PRO A 152 -13.87 1.03 -16.37
C PRO A 152 -15.41 1.13 -16.26
N LEU A 153 -16.16 0.31 -17.00
CA LEU A 153 -17.61 0.19 -16.85
C LEU A 153 -17.96 -1.17 -16.21
N PRO A 154 -18.68 -1.17 -15.06
CA PRO A 154 -19.22 -0.02 -14.32
C PRO A 154 -18.10 0.87 -13.72
N PRO A 155 -18.35 2.18 -13.49
CA PRO A 155 -17.33 3.11 -12.99
C PRO A 155 -16.81 2.69 -11.61
N LEU A 156 -15.50 2.82 -11.38
CA LEU A 156 -14.91 2.60 -10.06
C LEU A 156 -15.47 3.59 -9.01
N GLY A 157 -15.87 4.78 -9.46
CA GLY A 157 -16.52 5.80 -8.63
C GLY A 157 -15.56 6.51 -7.71
N LYS A 158 -16.04 6.93 -6.53
CA LYS A 158 -15.24 7.58 -5.50
C LYS A 158 -14.29 6.57 -4.86
N VAL A 159 -13.03 6.96 -4.68
CA VAL A 159 -12.03 6.21 -3.95
C VAL A 159 -11.37 7.09 -2.90
N ASN A 160 -11.35 6.63 -1.65
CA ASN A 160 -10.62 7.18 -0.53
C ASN A 160 -9.87 6.03 0.16
N SER A 161 -8.62 5.86 -0.21
CA SER A 161 -7.78 4.75 0.22
C SER A 161 -6.41 5.24 0.67
N GLY A 162 -5.74 4.47 1.52
CA GLY A 162 -4.42 4.85 2.01
C GLY A 162 -3.69 3.73 2.72
N ILE A 163 -2.74 4.15 3.53
CA ILE A 163 -1.94 3.28 4.38
C ILE A 163 -2.30 3.53 5.83
N TYR A 164 -2.42 2.46 6.58
CA TYR A 164 -2.77 2.46 7.99
C TYR A 164 -1.65 1.83 8.82
N THR A 165 -1.25 2.49 9.89
CA THR A 165 -0.27 1.92 10.82
C THR A 165 -0.84 1.92 12.22
N SER A 166 -0.83 0.77 12.90
CA SER A 166 -1.14 0.68 14.31
C SER A 166 0.05 0.17 15.11
N THR A 167 0.17 0.65 16.36
CA THR A 167 1.28 0.26 17.22
C THR A 167 0.89 0.29 18.70
N LYS A 168 1.53 -0.59 19.48
CA LYS A 168 1.49 -0.57 20.95
C LYS A 168 2.48 0.44 21.53
N PHE A 169 3.28 1.10 20.71
CA PHE A 169 4.23 2.12 21.16
C PHE A 169 3.58 3.49 21.28
N ASN A 170 4.12 4.31 22.21
CA ASN A 170 3.73 5.72 22.31
C ASN A 170 4.08 6.45 21.00
N ILE A 171 3.13 7.15 20.42
CA ILE A 171 3.34 8.00 19.26
C ILE A 171 3.57 9.43 19.72
N GLU A 172 4.78 9.96 19.50
CA GLU A 172 5.12 11.35 19.80
C GLU A 172 4.72 12.29 18.66
N ASN A 173 5.01 11.86 17.43
CA ASN A 173 4.68 12.60 16.22
C ASN A 173 4.37 11.63 15.09
N ALA A 174 3.53 12.07 14.14
CA ALA A 174 3.23 11.31 12.95
C ALA A 174 3.03 12.23 11.75
N GLU A 175 3.65 11.88 10.64
CA GLU A 175 3.68 12.68 9.41
C GLU A 175 3.49 11.80 8.18
N ARG A 176 2.96 12.41 7.11
CA ARG A 176 2.92 11.85 5.77
C ARG A 176 3.85 12.66 4.87
N TYR A 177 4.67 12.00 4.12
CA TYR A 177 5.56 12.58 3.13
C TYR A 177 5.06 12.25 1.73
N GLN A 178 4.83 13.28 0.90
CA GLN A 178 4.41 13.09 -0.48
C GLN A 178 5.55 12.51 -1.31
N MET A 179 5.26 11.45 -2.05
CA MET A 179 6.18 10.86 -3.04
C MET A 179 5.99 11.48 -4.43
N PRO A 180 6.98 11.36 -5.34
CA PRO A 180 6.82 11.75 -6.74
C PRO A 180 5.58 11.11 -7.38
N ILE A 181 4.82 11.93 -8.09
CA ILE A 181 3.60 11.50 -8.79
C ILE A 181 3.97 11.21 -10.26
N PRO A 182 3.90 9.94 -10.73
CA PRO A 182 4.30 9.59 -12.09
C PRO A 182 3.27 9.97 -13.16
N PHE A 183 2.08 10.38 -12.74
CA PHE A 183 0.96 10.66 -13.64
C PHE A 183 0.92 12.14 -14.07
N THR A 184 0.73 12.38 -15.37
CA THR A 184 0.55 13.71 -15.95
C THR A 184 -0.92 14.05 -16.12
N PHE A 185 -1.22 15.34 -16.38
CA PHE A 185 -2.57 15.77 -16.74
C PHE A 185 -3.00 15.17 -18.10
N PRO A 186 -4.27 14.73 -18.27
CA PRO A 186 -5.36 14.75 -17.29
C PRO A 186 -5.41 13.52 -16.35
N THR A 187 -4.63 12.47 -16.62
CA THR A 187 -4.67 11.19 -15.88
C THR A 187 -4.42 11.38 -14.38
N ARG A 188 -3.55 12.31 -14.02
CA ARG A 188 -3.23 12.68 -12.64
C ARG A 188 -4.47 13.04 -11.79
N LEU A 189 -5.52 13.58 -12.41
CA LEU A 189 -6.72 14.04 -11.71
C LEU A 189 -7.50 12.90 -11.05
N ALA A 190 -7.41 11.70 -11.65
CA ALA A 190 -8.14 10.51 -11.22
C ALA A 190 -7.21 9.35 -10.83
N ASN A 191 -6.02 9.69 -10.32
CA ASN A 191 -5.00 8.67 -10.03
C ASN A 191 -4.35 8.86 -8.66
N LEU A 192 -3.53 7.89 -8.27
CA LEU A 192 -2.83 7.83 -7.00
C LEU A 192 -1.90 9.03 -6.78
N LYS A 193 -1.78 9.44 -5.52
CA LYS A 193 -0.80 10.40 -5.03
C LYS A 193 -0.13 9.81 -3.80
N ARG A 194 0.71 8.82 -4.07
CA ARG A 194 1.35 8.01 -3.04
C ARG A 194 2.25 8.85 -2.14
N GLY A 195 2.29 8.49 -0.90
CA GLY A 195 3.19 8.99 0.12
C GLY A 195 3.49 7.88 1.11
N PHE A 196 4.53 8.04 1.90
CA PHE A 196 4.78 7.17 3.05
C PHE A 196 4.40 7.87 4.34
N SER A 197 3.95 7.11 5.31
CA SER A 197 3.66 7.61 6.66
C SER A 197 4.81 7.28 7.61
N VAL A 198 5.05 8.16 8.56
CA VAL A 198 6.11 8.06 9.55
C VAL A 198 5.52 8.22 10.93
N ILE A 199 5.87 7.33 11.84
CA ILE A 199 5.63 7.44 13.28
C ILE A 199 6.98 7.59 13.98
N TYR A 200 7.06 8.54 14.90
CA TYR A 200 8.17 8.70 15.82
C TYR A 200 7.76 8.22 17.20
N SER A 201 8.42 7.18 17.70
CA SER A 201 8.19 6.60 19.02
C SER A 201 9.37 6.80 19.93
N ASN A 202 9.11 7.18 21.18
CA ASN A 202 10.14 7.39 22.19
C ASN A 202 10.76 6.06 22.61
N ILE A 203 12.09 6.08 22.80
CA ILE A 203 12.85 4.97 23.39
C ILE A 203 13.13 5.31 24.86
N GLU A 204 12.87 4.37 25.75
CA GLU A 204 13.08 4.55 27.18
C GLU A 204 14.56 4.88 27.49
N ASN A 205 14.79 5.91 28.27
CA ASN A 205 16.11 6.41 28.65
C ASN A 205 17.03 6.80 27.47
N SER A 206 16.45 7.24 26.34
CA SER A 206 17.20 7.67 25.16
C SER A 206 16.62 8.95 24.57
N ASP A 207 17.47 9.78 23.98
CA ASP A 207 17.07 10.93 23.14
C ASP A 207 16.74 10.51 21.70
N LYS A 208 17.02 9.24 21.35
CA LYS A 208 16.75 8.68 20.03
C LYS A 208 15.33 8.15 19.90
N LYS A 209 14.89 7.98 18.68
CA LYS A 209 13.54 7.52 18.33
C LYS A 209 13.60 6.20 17.56
N LEU A 210 12.57 5.39 17.74
CA LEU A 210 12.19 4.41 16.74
C LEU A 210 11.30 5.10 15.70
N VAL A 211 11.77 5.11 14.45
CA VAL A 211 11.08 5.70 13.29
C VAL A 211 10.46 4.55 12.50
N LEU A 212 9.13 4.48 12.55
CA LEU A 212 8.34 3.46 11.87
C LEU A 212 7.78 4.06 10.59
N ILE A 213 8.05 3.44 9.45
CA ILE A 213 7.65 3.93 8.14
C ILE A 213 6.77 2.89 7.46
N ASN A 214 5.57 3.30 7.03
CA ASN A 214 4.71 2.51 6.16
C ASN A 214 4.73 3.10 4.77
N ALA A 215 5.01 2.29 3.76
CA ALA A 215 5.05 2.72 2.38
C ALA A 215 4.29 1.75 1.46
N HIS A 216 3.81 2.29 0.34
CA HIS A 216 3.24 1.51 -0.76
C HIS A 216 3.63 2.20 -2.06
N LEU A 217 4.57 1.61 -2.81
CA LEU A 217 5.12 2.21 -4.02
C LEU A 217 4.24 1.96 -5.24
N ASP A 218 4.41 2.75 -6.31
CA ASP A 218 3.59 2.62 -7.52
C ASP A 218 3.80 1.28 -8.24
N ALA A 219 2.68 0.66 -8.67
CA ALA A 219 2.67 -0.58 -9.45
C ALA A 219 2.73 -0.32 -10.96
N TYR A 220 1.93 0.66 -11.45
CA TYR A 220 1.60 0.84 -12.87
C TYR A 220 2.28 2.05 -13.50
N ASP A 221 3.51 2.33 -13.11
CA ASP A 221 4.35 3.36 -13.74
C ASP A 221 4.98 2.80 -15.01
N LYS A 222 4.60 3.33 -16.19
CA LYS A 222 5.00 2.82 -17.51
C LYS A 222 6.51 2.71 -17.73
N ASP A 223 7.25 3.66 -17.17
CA ASP A 223 8.69 3.77 -17.37
C ASP A 223 9.49 3.38 -16.12
N ASN A 224 8.82 2.94 -15.05
CA ASN A 224 9.36 2.68 -13.71
C ASN A 224 10.11 3.87 -13.08
N LYS A 225 10.12 5.04 -13.73
CA LYS A 225 10.84 6.24 -13.26
C LYS A 225 10.25 6.79 -11.96
N GLY A 226 8.93 6.78 -11.86
CA GLY A 226 8.23 7.22 -10.65
C GLY A 226 8.54 6.30 -9.47
N LYS A 227 8.45 4.99 -9.66
CA LYS A 227 8.77 3.98 -8.65
C LYS A 227 10.23 4.09 -8.18
N ILE A 228 11.17 4.23 -9.12
CA ILE A 228 12.60 4.44 -8.78
C ILE A 228 12.78 5.76 -8.00
N ALA A 229 12.12 6.83 -8.41
CA ALA A 229 12.18 8.12 -7.71
C ALA A 229 11.56 8.03 -6.30
N GLN A 230 10.46 7.30 -6.14
CA GLN A 230 9.83 7.03 -4.85
C GLN A 230 10.75 6.22 -3.92
N THR A 231 11.38 5.16 -4.45
CA THR A 231 12.36 4.35 -3.70
C THR A 231 13.54 5.20 -3.23
N LYS A 232 14.10 6.04 -4.10
CA LYS A 232 15.20 6.94 -3.75
C LYS A 232 14.82 7.93 -2.65
N GLN A 233 13.66 8.57 -2.76
CA GLN A 233 13.18 9.51 -1.74
C GLN A 233 12.98 8.82 -0.38
N LEU A 234 12.42 7.60 -0.37
CA LEU A 234 12.27 6.82 0.86
C LEU A 234 13.63 6.55 1.51
N ILE A 235 14.61 6.09 0.72
CA ILE A 235 15.95 5.80 1.22
C ILE A 235 16.65 7.07 1.72
N GLU A 236 16.56 8.19 1.00
CA GLU A 236 17.11 9.48 1.44
C GLU A 236 16.50 9.95 2.78
N PHE A 237 15.21 9.71 2.97
CA PHE A 237 14.55 9.99 4.24
C PHE A 237 15.10 9.10 5.36
N MET A 238 15.22 7.79 5.10
CA MET A 238 15.79 6.84 6.05
C MET A 238 17.21 7.22 6.46
N GLU A 239 18.05 7.61 5.49
CA GLU A 239 19.44 8.06 5.74
C GLU A 239 19.48 9.30 6.64
N LYS A 240 18.58 10.27 6.41
CA LYS A 240 18.47 11.47 7.26
C LYS A 240 18.08 11.13 8.69
N GLU A 241 17.15 10.21 8.89
CA GLU A 241 16.74 9.78 10.23
C GLU A 241 17.84 8.96 10.92
N TYR A 242 18.47 8.05 10.21
CA TYR A 242 19.60 7.28 10.75
C TYR A 242 20.79 8.18 11.13
N ALA A 243 21.08 9.21 10.36
CA ALA A 243 22.17 10.17 10.66
C ALA A 243 21.92 10.95 11.98
N LYS A 244 20.66 11.07 12.43
CA LYS A 244 20.31 11.61 13.77
C LYS A 244 20.55 10.60 14.90
N GLY A 245 20.95 9.37 14.58
CA GLY A 245 21.08 8.25 15.51
C GLY A 245 19.78 7.51 15.78
N ASN A 246 18.73 7.77 15.03
CA ASN A 246 17.45 7.08 15.16
C ASN A 246 17.53 5.64 14.63
N TYR A 247 16.61 4.82 15.09
CA TYR A 247 16.38 3.46 14.63
C TYR A 247 15.27 3.51 13.57
N VAL A 248 15.52 3.00 12.36
CA VAL A 248 14.57 3.12 11.25
C VAL A 248 14.09 1.75 10.82
N LEU A 249 12.79 1.54 10.84
CA LEU A 249 12.11 0.34 10.36
C LEU A 249 11.01 0.71 9.34
N VAL A 250 11.12 0.15 8.15
CA VAL A 250 10.12 0.28 7.07
C VAL A 250 9.39 -1.04 6.92
N GLY A 251 8.05 -1.04 6.85
CA GLY A 251 7.22 -2.12 6.33
C GLY A 251 6.53 -1.62 5.07
N ALA A 252 6.57 -2.38 3.98
CA ALA A 252 6.07 -1.88 2.71
C ALA A 252 5.70 -2.99 1.71
N ASP A 253 4.67 -2.66 0.91
CA ASP A 253 4.52 -3.18 -0.44
C ASP A 253 5.38 -2.31 -1.38
N PHE A 254 6.51 -2.86 -1.82
CA PHE A 254 7.44 -2.15 -2.70
C PHE A 254 7.01 -2.15 -4.17
N ASN A 255 6.07 -3.00 -4.56
CA ASN A 255 5.70 -3.26 -5.96
C ASN A 255 6.92 -3.55 -6.84
N GLN A 256 7.98 -4.05 -6.24
CA GLN A 256 9.23 -4.46 -6.85
C GLN A 256 9.60 -5.85 -6.34
N GLU A 257 10.05 -6.71 -7.22
CA GLU A 257 10.51 -8.06 -6.85
C GLU A 257 11.77 -7.95 -5.98
N LEU A 258 11.71 -8.50 -4.79
CA LEU A 258 12.79 -8.40 -3.80
C LEU A 258 13.86 -9.50 -3.97
N ARG A 259 13.55 -10.57 -4.71
CA ARG A 259 14.51 -11.63 -5.05
C ARG A 259 15.47 -11.17 -6.16
N ASP A 260 16.59 -11.84 -6.25
CA ASP A 260 17.49 -11.75 -7.39
C ASP A 260 17.05 -12.78 -8.43
N LEU A 261 16.15 -12.40 -9.35
CA LEU A 261 15.65 -13.26 -10.40
C LEU A 261 16.47 -13.13 -11.68
N THR A 262 16.61 -14.22 -12.38
CA THR A 262 17.15 -14.26 -13.76
C THR A 262 16.12 -13.68 -14.73
N LYS A 263 16.60 -13.26 -15.92
CA LYS A 263 15.71 -12.80 -16.98
C LYS A 263 14.65 -13.86 -17.35
N GLU A 264 15.03 -15.13 -17.42
CA GLU A 264 14.11 -16.23 -17.73
C GLU A 264 13.01 -16.38 -16.67
N GLU A 265 13.33 -16.15 -15.38
CA GLU A 265 12.34 -16.21 -14.31
C GLU A 265 11.36 -15.05 -14.38
N ILE A 266 11.83 -13.84 -14.71
CA ILE A 266 10.97 -12.65 -14.91
C ILE A 266 10.06 -12.87 -16.14
N GLU A 267 10.57 -13.44 -17.21
CA GLU A 267 9.85 -13.67 -18.47
C GLU A 267 8.81 -14.81 -18.38
N LYS A 268 8.77 -15.57 -17.29
CA LYS A 268 7.67 -16.54 -17.05
C LYS A 268 6.31 -15.87 -16.96
N THR A 269 6.24 -14.63 -16.48
CA THR A 269 5.03 -13.81 -16.58
C THR A 269 4.94 -13.23 -17.99
N PRO A 270 3.83 -13.40 -18.73
CA PRO A 270 3.65 -12.83 -20.07
C PRO A 270 3.86 -11.32 -20.11
N ALA A 271 4.40 -10.80 -21.23
CA ALA A 271 4.76 -9.38 -21.33
C ALA A 271 3.55 -8.44 -21.33
N GLU A 272 2.39 -8.94 -21.68
CA GLU A 272 1.11 -8.21 -21.66
C GLU A 272 0.51 -8.07 -20.25
N LEU A 273 0.99 -8.86 -19.30
CA LEU A 273 0.58 -8.81 -17.90
C LEU A 273 1.55 -7.94 -17.09
N TRP A 274 1.08 -7.49 -15.93
CA TRP A 274 1.94 -6.77 -14.99
C TRP A 274 3.10 -7.66 -14.50
N ARG A 275 4.29 -7.08 -14.42
CA ARG A 275 5.50 -7.72 -13.91
C ARG A 275 6.14 -6.84 -12.85
N ALA A 276 6.55 -7.43 -11.75
CA ALA A 276 7.37 -6.74 -10.77
C ALA A 276 8.79 -6.53 -11.31
N GLU A 277 9.23 -5.27 -11.39
CA GLU A 277 10.63 -4.94 -11.65
C GLU A 277 11.49 -5.28 -10.44
N LEU A 278 12.76 -5.61 -10.66
CA LEU A 278 13.67 -5.91 -9.56
C LEU A 278 13.91 -4.68 -8.68
N PHE A 279 13.88 -4.88 -7.37
CA PHE A 279 14.32 -3.87 -6.41
C PHE A 279 15.83 -3.64 -6.53
N ASP A 280 16.23 -2.41 -6.77
CA ASP A 280 17.66 -2.07 -6.84
C ASP A 280 18.29 -2.00 -5.44
N LYS A 281 18.82 -3.13 -4.98
CA LYS A 281 19.47 -3.26 -3.67
C LYS A 281 20.71 -2.40 -3.51
N THR A 282 21.30 -1.91 -4.62
CA THR A 282 22.47 -1.03 -4.57
C THR A 282 22.16 0.36 -4.01
N LEU A 283 20.87 0.72 -4.01
CA LEU A 283 20.39 1.95 -3.38
C LEU A 283 20.47 1.88 -1.84
N LEU A 284 20.42 0.67 -1.26
CA LEU A 284 20.59 0.44 0.17
C LEU A 284 22.11 0.42 0.46
N LYS A 285 22.63 1.51 1.00
CA LYS A 285 24.01 1.56 1.48
C LYS A 285 24.19 0.63 2.68
N ASP A 286 25.43 0.40 3.11
CA ASP A 286 25.80 -0.53 4.20
C ASP A 286 25.04 -0.33 5.54
N LYS A 287 24.30 0.77 5.65
CA LYS A 287 23.52 1.13 6.85
C LYS A 287 22.12 0.51 6.92
N PHE A 288 21.63 -0.08 5.82
CA PHE A 288 20.29 -0.62 5.73
C PHE A 288 20.30 -2.01 5.10
N LYS A 289 19.40 -2.85 5.58
CA LYS A 289 19.22 -4.21 5.03
C LYS A 289 17.75 -4.43 4.66
N LEU A 290 17.56 -5.10 3.53
CA LEU A 290 16.26 -5.57 3.05
C LEU A 290 15.99 -6.97 3.62
N TYR A 291 14.80 -7.16 4.18
CA TYR A 291 14.34 -8.41 4.80
C TYR A 291 13.03 -8.86 4.15
N TYR A 292 13.03 -10.03 3.58
CA TYR A 292 11.87 -10.71 2.99
C TYR A 292 12.03 -12.23 3.17
N ASP A 293 10.93 -12.95 3.08
CA ASP A 293 10.96 -14.42 3.12
C ASP A 293 11.10 -14.98 1.71
N ASN A 294 12.27 -15.54 1.40
CA ASN A 294 12.54 -16.12 0.08
C ASN A 294 11.86 -17.48 -0.14
N SER A 295 11.24 -18.05 0.87
CA SER A 295 10.63 -19.39 0.79
C SER A 295 9.17 -19.37 0.34
N ARG A 296 8.51 -18.19 0.37
CA ARG A 296 7.09 -18.05 0.09
C ARG A 296 6.79 -16.73 -0.64
N PRO A 297 5.95 -16.75 -1.67
CA PRO A 297 5.50 -15.53 -2.31
C PRO A 297 4.64 -14.70 -1.35
N SER A 298 4.79 -13.38 -1.45
CA SER A 298 4.00 -12.44 -0.66
C SER A 298 2.78 -11.91 -1.42
N ALA A 299 2.80 -11.92 -2.74
CA ALA A 299 1.71 -11.43 -3.58
C ALA A 299 1.45 -12.33 -4.79
N ARG A 300 0.24 -12.26 -5.32
CA ARG A 300 -0.15 -12.87 -6.59
C ARG A 300 -0.63 -11.83 -7.59
N LEU A 301 -0.56 -12.15 -8.88
CA LEU A 301 -1.23 -11.40 -9.92
C LEU A 301 -2.73 -11.71 -9.92
N ASN A 302 -3.57 -10.68 -10.07
CA ASN A 302 -5.04 -10.81 -10.08
C ASN A 302 -5.61 -10.96 -11.50
N ASN A 303 -4.88 -11.60 -12.41
CA ASN A 303 -5.34 -11.84 -13.78
C ASN A 303 -6.49 -12.86 -13.87
N LYS A 304 -6.68 -13.65 -12.83
CA LYS A 304 -7.76 -14.63 -12.64
C LYS A 304 -7.91 -14.96 -11.15
N PRO A 305 -9.04 -15.57 -10.73
CA PRO A 305 -9.15 -16.17 -9.40
C PRO A 305 -7.99 -17.13 -9.11
N TYR A 306 -7.53 -17.14 -7.87
CA TYR A 306 -6.38 -17.95 -7.46
C TYR A 306 -6.74 -19.42 -7.31
N GLU A 307 -5.94 -20.26 -7.95
CA GLU A 307 -5.97 -21.70 -7.76
C GLU A 307 -4.52 -22.19 -7.61
N LYS A 308 -4.20 -22.73 -6.46
CA LYS A 308 -2.83 -23.13 -6.10
C LYS A 308 -2.25 -24.13 -7.08
N GLY A 309 -1.09 -23.78 -7.66
CA GLY A 309 -0.39 -24.64 -8.61
C GLY A 309 -1.03 -24.71 -10.00
N SER A 310 -2.08 -23.90 -10.29
CA SER A 310 -2.67 -23.88 -11.63
C SER A 310 -1.81 -23.08 -12.61
N ASN A 311 -1.86 -23.47 -13.89
CA ASN A 311 -1.21 -22.72 -14.96
C ASN A 311 -1.74 -21.29 -15.07
N GLY A 312 -0.84 -20.31 -15.26
CA GLY A 312 -1.19 -18.89 -15.37
C GLY A 312 -1.47 -18.22 -14.03
N THR A 313 -1.06 -18.82 -12.90
CA THR A 313 -0.91 -18.16 -11.61
C THR A 313 0.52 -17.64 -11.52
N TYR A 314 0.66 -16.33 -11.29
CA TYR A 314 1.96 -15.66 -11.16
C TYR A 314 2.05 -15.08 -9.77
N GLU A 315 3.17 -15.36 -9.10
CA GLU A 315 3.40 -15.01 -7.70
C GLU A 315 4.75 -14.29 -7.55
N PHE A 316 4.78 -13.29 -6.66
CA PHE A 316 5.90 -12.39 -6.45
C PHE A 316 6.28 -12.29 -4.97
N ILE A 317 7.50 -11.82 -4.69
CA ILE A 317 7.90 -11.37 -3.36
C ILE A 317 8.14 -9.87 -3.46
N ILE A 318 7.12 -9.07 -3.13
CA ILE A 318 7.12 -7.62 -3.25
C ILE A 318 6.86 -6.91 -1.93
N ASP A 319 6.51 -7.66 -0.88
CA ASP A 319 6.28 -7.16 0.47
C ASP A 319 7.44 -7.56 1.39
N GLY A 320 7.82 -6.67 2.30
CA GLY A 320 8.89 -6.91 3.23
C GLY A 320 9.30 -5.69 4.05
N PHE A 321 10.49 -5.74 4.61
CA PHE A 321 11.00 -4.72 5.52
C PHE A 321 12.38 -4.21 5.11
N ILE A 322 12.63 -2.93 5.42
CA ILE A 322 14.00 -2.40 5.45
C ILE A 322 14.28 -1.93 6.88
N ALA A 323 15.40 -2.35 7.44
CA ALA A 323 15.83 -1.93 8.77
C ALA A 323 17.23 -1.35 8.75
N SER A 324 17.47 -0.32 9.59
CA SER A 324 18.80 0.23 9.83
C SER A 324 19.67 -0.76 10.62
N ASP A 325 20.99 -0.66 10.50
CA ASP A 325 21.97 -1.62 11.04
C ASP A 325 22.00 -1.67 12.59
N ASN A 326 21.47 -0.62 13.26
CA ASN A 326 21.26 -0.58 14.71
C ASN A 326 19.98 -1.34 15.16
N ILE A 327 19.20 -1.86 14.22
CA ILE A 327 18.12 -2.83 14.47
C ILE A 327 18.63 -4.23 14.13
N GLU A 328 18.51 -5.15 15.07
CA GLU A 328 18.77 -6.56 14.84
C GLU A 328 17.48 -7.27 14.45
N VAL A 329 17.50 -7.99 13.34
CA VAL A 329 16.37 -8.80 12.87
C VAL A 329 16.73 -10.27 13.08
N SER A 330 15.91 -10.96 13.87
CA SER A 330 16.09 -12.39 14.19
C SER A 330 15.28 -13.31 13.27
N GLN A 331 14.17 -12.81 12.69
CA GLN A 331 13.31 -13.60 11.81
C GLN A 331 12.53 -12.69 10.87
N VAL A 332 12.37 -13.13 9.61
CA VAL A 332 11.33 -12.68 8.68
C VAL A 332 10.60 -13.89 8.13
N LYS A 333 9.28 -13.82 8.04
CA LYS A 333 8.46 -14.95 7.58
C LYS A 333 7.16 -14.47 6.92
N THR A 334 6.87 -14.96 5.73
CA THR A 334 5.56 -14.82 5.08
C THR A 334 4.60 -15.86 5.67
N LEU A 335 3.45 -15.40 6.15
CA LEU A 335 2.40 -16.24 6.71
C LEU A 335 1.44 -16.64 5.58
N ASP A 336 1.61 -17.85 5.04
CA ASP A 336 0.82 -18.36 3.93
C ASP A 336 -0.67 -18.47 4.31
N GLN A 337 -1.48 -17.60 3.73
CA GLN A 337 -2.94 -17.59 3.85
C GLN A 337 -3.62 -18.19 2.62
N ASP A 338 -2.87 -18.74 1.67
CA ASP A 338 -3.37 -19.17 0.35
C ASP A 338 -4.20 -18.08 -0.34
N TYR A 339 -3.82 -16.81 -0.12
CA TYR A 339 -4.52 -15.59 -0.63
C TYR A 339 -6.02 -15.54 -0.30
N ARG A 340 -6.42 -16.21 0.76
CA ARG A 340 -7.83 -16.42 1.11
C ARG A 340 -8.59 -15.13 1.39
N TYR A 341 -7.91 -14.07 1.83
CA TYR A 341 -8.54 -12.83 2.28
C TYR A 341 -7.98 -11.56 1.63
N SER A 342 -6.81 -11.66 0.98
CA SER A 342 -6.14 -10.62 0.21
C SER A 342 -5.30 -11.28 -0.87
N ASP A 343 -5.02 -10.57 -1.94
CA ASP A 343 -4.05 -10.95 -2.97
C ASP A 343 -2.58 -10.87 -2.50
N HIS A 344 -2.39 -10.44 -1.26
CA HIS A 344 -1.11 -10.50 -0.55
C HIS A 344 -1.21 -11.39 0.69
N ASN A 345 -0.11 -12.06 1.02
CA ASN A 345 0.11 -12.76 2.28
C ASN A 345 0.85 -11.84 3.26
N PRO A 346 0.49 -11.82 4.56
CA PRO A 346 1.18 -11.00 5.54
C PRO A 346 2.63 -11.45 5.75
N VAL A 347 3.52 -10.48 5.92
CA VAL A 347 4.93 -10.72 6.25
C VAL A 347 5.19 -10.29 7.69
N LYS A 348 5.73 -11.21 8.50
CA LYS A 348 6.06 -10.98 9.91
C LYS A 348 7.56 -10.82 10.08
N LEU A 349 7.96 -9.82 10.86
CA LEU A 349 9.34 -9.57 11.26
C LEU A 349 9.47 -9.65 12.76
N ARG A 350 10.57 -10.23 13.24
CA ARG A 350 10.97 -10.17 14.65
C ARG A 350 12.26 -9.38 14.76
N PHE A 351 12.26 -8.36 15.60
CA PHE A 351 13.38 -7.41 15.70
C PHE A 351 13.61 -6.90 17.12
N ARG A 352 14.81 -6.35 17.35
CA ARG A 352 15.14 -5.60 18.55
C ARG A 352 16.06 -4.42 18.23
N LEU A 353 15.99 -3.36 19.04
CA LEU A 353 16.92 -2.24 18.99
C LEU A 353 18.17 -2.60 19.80
N LYS A 354 19.36 -2.36 19.20
CA LYS A 354 20.65 -2.61 19.87
C LYS A 354 21.03 -1.49 20.83
#